data_126e011b7646fd2972e4768a6e78d712
#
_entry.id   126e011b7646fd2972e4768a6e78d712
#
_cell.length_a   1.000
_cell.length_b   1.000
_cell.length_c   1.000
_cell.angle_alpha   90.00
_cell.angle_beta   90.00
_cell.angle_gamma   90.00
#
_symmetry.space_group_name_H-M   'P 1'
#
loop_
_entity.id
_entity.type
_entity.pdbx_description
1 polymer ?
#
loop_
_entity_poly.entity_id
_entity_poly.type
_entity_poly.pdbx_seq_one_letter_code
_entity_poly.pdbx_strand_id
1 'polypeptide(L)'
;MAEATIGFVGGGRVVRILLAGWKRASRSLPQVVVSDTDAGTRARLEAEFPSIVITPDNREAARQGVVLFALHPPAFPNALGEIKESLSPGAILVSLAPKWTTGRISGLLGGFNRLARVIPNAPSIVNKGFNPVSFSEHLTPADRVQVLSLFTPLGACPEVPEDTLEAYAIVAAMGPTYLWYQLYQLIDLGCEFGLTRETATQAVAAMVNGAVETMTAAGLQPDGVMDLIPVKPLASLEPSVTEAYGTLLAALHGKLKS
;
A
#
# COMPACT_ATOMS: atom_id res chain seq x y z
N MET A 1 -19.98 12.83 14.94
CA MET A 1 -18.63 13.45 15.13
C MET A 1 -18.23 14.05 13.81
N ALA A 2 -17.67 15.28 13.78
CA ALA A 2 -17.13 15.84 12.55
C ALA A 2 -16.01 14.92 12.04
N GLU A 3 -15.99 14.62 10.75
CA GLU A 3 -14.87 13.86 10.14
C GLU A 3 -13.57 14.63 10.34
N ALA A 4 -12.53 13.94 10.83
CA ALA A 4 -11.25 14.60 11.05
C ALA A 4 -10.59 14.93 9.72
N THR A 5 -9.98 16.11 9.64
CA THR A 5 -9.19 16.55 8.49
C THR A 5 -7.99 15.62 8.26
N ILE A 6 -7.58 15.45 7.00
CA ILE A 6 -6.52 14.52 6.60
C ILE A 6 -5.33 15.31 6.06
N GLY A 7 -4.13 15.00 6.57
CA GLY A 7 -2.88 15.51 6.05
C GLY A 7 -2.04 14.38 5.45
N PHE A 8 -1.38 14.65 4.32
CA PHE A 8 -0.33 13.78 3.78
C PHE A 8 0.99 14.52 3.80
N VAL A 9 1.97 13.95 4.48
CA VAL A 9 3.36 14.38 4.39
C VAL A 9 4.05 13.52 3.33
N GLY A 10 4.32 14.13 2.18
CA GLY A 10 4.69 13.48 0.93
C GLY A 10 3.49 13.28 -0.01
N GLY A 11 3.66 13.58 -1.31
CA GLY A 11 2.66 13.50 -2.36
C GLY A 11 2.96 12.43 -3.43
N GLY A 12 3.73 11.40 -3.07
CA GLY A 12 4.22 10.38 -3.99
C GLY A 12 3.14 9.40 -4.49
N ARG A 13 3.60 8.28 -5.06
CA ARG A 13 2.72 7.26 -5.71
C ARG A 13 1.65 6.72 -4.77
N VAL A 14 1.99 6.44 -3.51
CA VAL A 14 1.03 5.88 -2.54
C VAL A 14 -0.12 6.85 -2.29
N VAL A 15 0.15 8.15 -2.21
CA VAL A 15 -0.88 9.18 -2.02
C VAL A 15 -1.83 9.22 -3.20
N ARG A 16 -1.31 9.19 -4.43
CA ARG A 16 -2.13 9.11 -5.65
C ARG A 16 -3.01 7.86 -5.69
N ILE A 17 -2.47 6.70 -5.27
CA ILE A 17 -3.22 5.44 -5.18
C ILE A 17 -4.39 5.59 -4.20
N LEU A 18 -4.15 6.12 -3.00
CA LEU A 18 -5.17 6.28 -1.98
C LEU A 18 -6.25 7.30 -2.42
N LEU A 19 -5.84 8.47 -2.93
CA LEU A 19 -6.77 9.49 -3.42
C LEU A 19 -7.64 8.98 -4.58
N ALA A 20 -7.04 8.29 -5.56
CA ALA A 20 -7.77 7.70 -6.67
C ALA A 20 -8.74 6.59 -6.21
N GLY A 21 -8.32 5.75 -5.27
CA GLY A 21 -9.16 4.72 -4.67
C GLY A 21 -10.34 5.32 -3.90
N TRP A 22 -10.13 6.36 -3.13
CA TRP A 22 -11.22 7.08 -2.44
C TRP A 22 -12.20 7.74 -3.43
N LYS A 23 -11.68 8.39 -4.47
CA LYS A 23 -12.50 8.94 -5.55
C LYS A 23 -13.36 7.86 -6.22
N ARG A 24 -12.77 6.69 -6.51
CA ARG A 24 -13.47 5.54 -7.10
C ARG A 24 -14.54 4.99 -6.16
N ALA A 25 -14.29 4.94 -4.85
CA ALA A 25 -15.27 4.53 -3.84
C ALA A 25 -16.38 5.57 -3.60
N SER A 26 -16.39 6.68 -4.34
CA SER A 26 -17.32 7.82 -4.15
C SER A 26 -17.33 8.30 -2.70
N ARG A 27 -16.19 8.20 -2.01
CA ARG A 27 -16.09 8.62 -0.62
C ARG A 27 -16.05 10.14 -0.56
N SER A 28 -16.99 10.73 0.18
CA SER A 28 -16.86 12.12 0.63
C SER A 28 -15.67 12.17 1.60
N LEU A 29 -14.66 12.95 1.26
CA LEU A 29 -13.52 13.18 2.15
C LEU A 29 -13.70 14.51 2.87
N PRO A 30 -13.28 14.59 4.15
CA PRO A 30 -13.08 15.88 4.80
C PRO A 30 -11.96 16.63 4.06
N GLN A 31 -11.63 17.83 4.53
CA GLN A 31 -10.50 18.58 3.97
C GLN A 31 -9.23 17.72 3.95
N VAL A 32 -8.61 17.61 2.76
CA VAL A 32 -7.35 16.92 2.55
C VAL A 32 -6.27 17.95 2.21
N VAL A 33 -5.16 17.90 2.95
CA VAL A 33 -3.96 18.71 2.72
C VAL A 33 -2.81 17.78 2.37
N VAL A 34 -2.16 18.00 1.22
CA VAL A 34 -1.00 17.20 0.79
C VAL A 34 0.22 18.11 0.69
N SER A 35 1.30 17.76 1.38
CA SER A 35 2.58 18.43 1.23
C SER A 35 3.55 17.60 0.40
N ASP A 36 4.31 18.28 -0.46
CA ASP A 36 5.47 17.70 -1.14
C ASP A 36 6.47 18.82 -1.49
N THR A 37 7.76 18.56 -1.35
CA THR A 37 8.79 19.55 -1.68
C THR A 37 9.03 19.66 -3.19
N ASP A 38 8.70 18.62 -3.98
CA ASP A 38 8.84 18.63 -5.44
C ASP A 38 7.68 19.33 -6.13
N ALA A 39 7.99 20.41 -6.85
CA ALA A 39 7.00 21.22 -7.56
C ALA A 39 6.27 20.44 -8.67
N GLY A 40 6.95 19.51 -9.35
CA GLY A 40 6.34 18.67 -10.38
C GLY A 40 5.31 17.68 -9.81
N THR A 41 5.59 17.13 -8.63
CA THR A 41 4.65 16.29 -7.89
C THR A 41 3.41 17.09 -7.48
N ARG A 42 3.60 18.30 -6.93
CA ARG A 42 2.49 19.19 -6.56
C ARG A 42 1.60 19.54 -7.75
N ALA A 43 2.19 19.99 -8.86
CA ALA A 43 1.44 20.34 -10.07
C ALA A 43 0.62 19.16 -10.62
N ARG A 44 1.17 17.96 -10.57
CA ARG A 44 0.49 16.72 -11.00
C ARG A 44 -0.71 16.39 -10.10
N LEU A 45 -0.53 16.50 -8.78
CA LEU A 45 -1.62 16.26 -7.82
C LEU A 45 -2.74 17.28 -7.96
N GLU A 46 -2.41 18.58 -8.17
CA GLU A 46 -3.37 19.64 -8.38
C GLU A 46 -4.23 19.39 -9.63
N ALA A 47 -3.59 18.97 -10.72
CA ALA A 47 -4.31 18.62 -11.95
C ALA A 47 -5.21 17.38 -11.80
N GLU A 48 -4.77 16.36 -11.05
CA GLU A 48 -5.49 15.10 -10.89
C GLU A 48 -6.60 15.16 -9.82
N PHE A 49 -6.38 15.97 -8.77
CA PHE A 49 -7.26 16.10 -7.60
C PHE A 49 -7.50 17.57 -7.21
N PRO A 50 -8.26 18.34 -8.00
CA PRO A 50 -8.41 19.81 -7.80
C PRO A 50 -9.16 20.19 -6.51
N SER A 51 -9.74 19.23 -5.80
CA SER A 51 -10.47 19.49 -4.54
C SER A 51 -9.59 19.39 -3.28
N ILE A 52 -8.31 19.04 -3.40
CA ILE A 52 -7.40 18.97 -2.26
C ILE A 52 -6.54 20.23 -2.15
N VAL A 53 -6.08 20.53 -0.95
CA VAL A 53 -5.13 21.61 -0.70
C VAL A 53 -3.70 21.06 -0.87
N ILE A 54 -2.89 21.76 -1.66
CA ILE A 54 -1.50 21.34 -1.94
C ILE A 54 -0.54 22.43 -1.45
N THR A 55 0.51 22.02 -0.75
CA THR A 55 1.48 22.92 -0.14
C THR A 55 2.92 22.38 -0.26
N PRO A 56 3.95 23.23 -0.29
CA PRO A 56 5.33 22.81 -0.12
C PRO A 56 5.73 22.58 1.35
N ASP A 57 4.91 23.01 2.33
CA ASP A 57 5.25 22.95 3.77
C ASP A 57 4.64 21.73 4.44
N ASN A 58 5.48 20.81 4.91
CA ASN A 58 5.08 19.61 5.64
C ASN A 58 4.31 19.92 6.92
N ARG A 59 4.54 21.08 7.54
CA ARG A 59 3.88 21.50 8.79
C ARG A 59 2.39 21.75 8.58
N GLU A 60 1.99 22.23 7.41
CA GLU A 60 0.56 22.45 7.10
C GLU A 60 -0.21 21.12 7.04
N ALA A 61 0.38 20.09 6.40
CA ALA A 61 -0.18 18.75 6.39
C ALA A 61 -0.18 18.11 7.80
N ALA A 62 0.86 18.38 8.59
CA ALA A 62 1.00 17.82 9.94
C ALA A 62 0.02 18.41 10.98
N ARG A 63 -0.61 19.56 10.71
CA ARG A 63 -1.63 20.16 11.58
C ARG A 63 -3.01 19.48 11.48
N GLN A 64 -3.17 18.51 10.59
CA GLN A 64 -4.45 17.84 10.39
C GLN A 64 -4.75 16.81 11.49
N GLY A 65 -6.02 16.41 11.62
CA GLY A 65 -6.44 15.45 12.66
C GLY A 65 -5.91 14.04 12.45
N VAL A 66 -5.78 13.59 11.18
CA VAL A 66 -5.07 12.35 10.83
C VAL A 66 -3.98 12.69 9.84
N VAL A 67 -2.75 12.34 10.17
CA VAL A 67 -1.56 12.63 9.36
C VAL A 67 -1.01 11.33 8.79
N LEU A 68 -1.08 11.19 7.47
CA LEU A 68 -0.55 10.06 6.72
C LEU A 68 0.89 10.39 6.28
N PHE A 69 1.87 9.69 6.86
CA PHE A 69 3.29 9.93 6.59
C PHE A 69 3.76 9.04 5.44
N ALA A 70 3.85 9.63 4.25
CA ALA A 70 3.96 8.94 2.95
C ALA A 70 5.30 9.17 2.25
N LEU A 71 6.38 9.33 3.01
CA LEU A 71 7.73 9.54 2.51
C LEU A 71 8.51 8.23 2.35
N HIS A 72 9.56 8.26 1.56
CA HIS A 72 10.53 7.17 1.52
C HIS A 72 11.33 7.10 2.84
N PRO A 73 11.69 5.89 3.32
CA PRO A 73 12.37 5.69 4.59
C PRO A 73 13.58 6.59 4.89
N PRO A 74 14.48 6.91 3.93
CA PRO A 74 15.61 7.80 4.20
C PRO A 74 15.23 9.23 4.58
N ALA A 75 14.05 9.72 4.18
CA ALA A 75 13.59 11.08 4.48
C ALA A 75 12.92 11.19 5.86
N PHE A 76 12.61 10.07 6.52
CA PHE A 76 11.84 10.04 7.77
C PHE A 76 12.43 10.90 8.88
N PRO A 77 13.72 10.77 9.27
CA PRO A 77 14.24 11.50 10.43
C PRO A 77 14.11 13.02 10.28
N ASN A 78 14.47 13.54 9.11
CA ASN A 78 14.40 14.98 8.84
C ASN A 78 12.95 15.48 8.82
N ALA A 79 12.07 14.80 8.12
CA ALA A 79 10.68 15.22 8.00
C ALA A 79 9.91 15.06 9.32
N LEU A 80 10.17 14.02 10.13
CA LEU A 80 9.60 13.89 11.47
C LEU A 80 10.08 15.03 12.39
N GLY A 81 11.37 15.40 12.33
CA GLY A 81 11.92 16.54 13.07
C GLY A 81 11.26 17.87 12.67
N GLU A 82 10.99 18.06 11.37
CA GLU A 82 10.34 19.26 10.85
C GLU A 82 8.89 19.41 11.34
N ILE A 83 8.12 18.32 11.39
CA ILE A 83 6.69 18.36 11.72
C ILE A 83 6.38 18.23 13.21
N LYS A 84 7.36 17.86 14.02
CA LYS A 84 7.20 17.53 15.45
C LYS A 84 6.34 18.53 16.21
N GLU A 85 6.66 19.81 16.12
CA GLU A 85 5.97 20.88 16.83
C GLU A 85 4.63 21.28 16.18
N SER A 86 4.35 20.73 14.99
CA SER A 86 3.11 21.01 14.25
C SER A 86 2.04 19.93 14.47
N LEU A 87 2.43 18.78 15.00
CA LEU A 87 1.48 17.72 15.35
C LEU A 87 0.63 18.13 16.55
N SER A 88 -0.70 18.14 16.37
CA SER A 88 -1.60 18.30 17.50
C SER A 88 -1.47 17.11 18.47
N PRO A 89 -1.51 17.33 19.81
CA PRO A 89 -1.53 16.21 20.77
C PRO A 89 -2.64 15.20 20.54
N GLY A 90 -3.76 15.63 19.96
CA GLY A 90 -4.90 14.78 19.63
C GLY A 90 -4.84 14.15 18.24
N ALA A 91 -3.87 14.49 17.39
CA ALA A 91 -3.74 13.94 16.06
C ALA A 91 -3.36 12.45 16.09
N ILE A 92 -3.67 11.73 15.02
CA ILE A 92 -3.19 10.36 14.78
C ILE A 92 -2.18 10.42 13.65
N LEU A 93 -0.97 9.94 13.88
CA LEU A 93 0.03 9.79 12.83
C LEU A 93 0.06 8.35 12.31
N VAL A 94 -0.15 8.19 11.00
CA VAL A 94 -0.16 6.90 10.31
C VAL A 94 1.05 6.82 9.38
N SER A 95 2.00 5.96 9.71
CA SER A 95 3.15 5.69 8.83
C SER A 95 2.74 4.72 7.71
N LEU A 96 3.06 5.07 6.47
CA LEU A 96 2.80 4.23 5.28
C LEU A 96 4.05 3.52 4.77
N ALA A 97 5.15 3.56 5.52
CA ALA A 97 6.41 2.97 5.09
C ALA A 97 6.81 1.77 5.95
N PRO A 98 7.40 0.73 5.34
CA PRO A 98 8.07 -0.31 6.10
C PRO A 98 9.28 0.22 6.86
N LYS A 99 9.84 -0.59 7.77
CA LYS A 99 11.09 -0.34 8.52
C LYS A 99 10.96 0.63 9.70
N TRP A 100 10.01 1.57 9.69
CA TRP A 100 9.82 2.55 10.74
C TRP A 100 8.77 2.09 11.75
N THR A 101 9.24 1.46 12.85
CA THR A 101 8.34 1.01 13.93
C THR A 101 7.74 2.18 14.69
N THR A 102 6.58 1.95 15.33
CA THR A 102 5.93 2.96 16.19
C THR A 102 6.87 3.47 17.28
N GLY A 103 7.68 2.58 17.88
CA GLY A 103 8.67 2.96 18.87
C GLY A 103 9.77 3.90 18.32
N ARG A 104 10.30 3.62 17.12
CA ARG A 104 11.29 4.49 16.45
C ARG A 104 10.70 5.87 16.12
N ILE A 105 9.47 5.88 15.58
CA ILE A 105 8.78 7.14 15.25
C ILE A 105 8.51 7.95 16.51
N SER A 106 7.99 7.32 17.57
CA SER A 106 7.73 7.95 18.86
C SER A 106 9.00 8.60 19.45
N GLY A 107 10.12 7.89 19.40
CA GLY A 107 11.41 8.40 19.87
C GLY A 107 11.84 9.70 19.16
N LEU A 108 11.72 9.75 17.83
CA LEU A 108 12.04 10.95 17.02
C LEU A 108 11.07 12.10 17.29
N LEU A 109 9.82 11.81 17.61
CA LEU A 109 8.78 12.80 17.90
C LEU A 109 8.71 13.19 19.39
N GLY A 110 9.71 12.79 20.21
CA GLY A 110 9.78 13.17 21.62
C GLY A 110 8.70 12.55 22.50
N GLY A 111 8.29 11.32 22.17
CA GLY A 111 7.29 10.56 22.93
C GLY A 111 5.86 10.67 22.39
N PHE A 112 5.65 11.27 21.21
CA PHE A 112 4.33 11.20 20.55
C PHE A 112 3.97 9.75 20.25
N ASN A 113 2.82 9.28 20.75
CA ASN A 113 2.50 7.86 20.82
C ASN A 113 1.16 7.47 20.15
N ARG A 114 0.41 8.44 19.62
CA ARG A 114 -0.84 8.18 18.89
C ARG A 114 -0.53 7.76 17.44
N LEU A 115 0.01 6.54 17.30
CA LEU A 115 0.64 6.04 16.10
C LEU A 115 -0.09 4.81 15.54
N ALA A 116 -0.21 4.76 14.22
CA ALA A 116 -0.56 3.56 13.48
C ALA A 116 0.45 3.33 12.35
N ARG A 117 0.57 2.10 11.88
CA ARG A 117 1.31 1.76 10.67
C ARG A 117 0.40 1.03 9.72
N VAL A 118 0.44 1.37 8.46
CA VAL A 118 -0.30 0.69 7.39
C VAL A 118 0.66 0.43 6.24
N ILE A 119 0.59 -0.76 5.67
CA ILE A 119 1.34 -1.10 4.45
C ILE A 119 0.34 -1.20 3.29
N PRO A 120 0.01 -0.09 2.62
CA PRO A 120 -0.93 -0.10 1.51
C PRO A 120 -0.30 -0.69 0.26
N ASN A 121 -1.14 -1.20 -0.65
CA ASN A 121 -0.68 -1.74 -1.91
C ASN A 121 -1.39 -1.10 -3.12
N ALA A 122 -0.80 -1.27 -4.31
CA ALA A 122 -1.27 -0.65 -5.55
C ALA A 122 -2.72 -1.01 -5.94
N PRO A 123 -3.25 -2.24 -5.72
CA PRO A 123 -4.64 -2.56 -5.99
C PRO A 123 -5.67 -1.72 -5.21
N SER A 124 -5.27 -0.97 -4.19
CA SER A 124 -6.11 0.03 -3.51
C SER A 124 -6.68 1.08 -4.48
N ILE A 125 -6.00 1.36 -5.59
CA ILE A 125 -6.47 2.30 -6.64
C ILE A 125 -7.80 1.85 -7.28
N VAL A 126 -8.06 0.53 -7.27
CA VAL A 126 -9.29 -0.09 -7.80
C VAL A 126 -10.15 -0.70 -6.69
N ASN A 127 -9.93 -0.31 -5.43
CA ASN A 127 -10.64 -0.79 -4.24
C ASN A 127 -10.51 -2.31 -4.00
N LYS A 128 -9.41 -2.89 -4.44
CA LYS A 128 -9.02 -4.30 -4.25
C LYS A 128 -7.71 -4.42 -3.48
N GLY A 129 -7.40 -3.41 -2.66
CA GLY A 129 -6.20 -3.38 -1.84
C GLY A 129 -6.22 -4.42 -0.72
N PHE A 130 -5.02 -4.73 -0.23
CA PHE A 130 -4.80 -5.44 1.01
C PHE A 130 -3.84 -4.58 1.84
N ASN A 131 -4.37 -3.91 2.85
CA ASN A 131 -3.74 -2.80 3.57
C ASN A 131 -3.61 -3.15 5.07
N PRO A 132 -2.73 -4.10 5.45
CA PRO A 132 -2.58 -4.48 6.85
C PRO A 132 -2.19 -3.29 7.72
N VAL A 133 -2.80 -3.22 8.90
CA VAL A 133 -2.63 -2.14 9.85
C VAL A 133 -2.17 -2.68 11.20
N SER A 134 -1.31 -1.93 11.87
CA SER A 134 -0.95 -2.11 13.27
C SER A 134 -1.13 -0.80 14.03
N PHE A 135 -1.61 -0.89 15.26
CA PHE A 135 -1.90 0.25 16.12
C PHE A 135 -1.00 0.24 17.35
N SER A 136 -0.53 1.41 17.77
CA SER A 136 0.05 1.55 19.10
C SER A 136 -1.04 1.31 20.17
N GLU A 137 -0.64 0.85 21.34
CA GLU A 137 -1.53 0.63 22.49
C GLU A 137 -2.22 1.92 22.99
N HIS A 138 -1.69 3.07 22.62
CA HIS A 138 -2.20 4.39 23.02
C HIS A 138 -3.37 4.90 22.16
N LEU A 139 -3.69 4.21 21.06
CA LEU A 139 -4.87 4.54 20.25
C LEU A 139 -6.12 3.93 20.86
N THR A 140 -7.12 4.79 21.11
CA THR A 140 -8.43 4.36 21.58
C THR A 140 -9.19 3.56 20.52
N PRO A 141 -10.22 2.80 20.88
CA PRO A 141 -11.08 2.14 19.89
C PRO A 141 -11.66 3.11 18.85
N ALA A 142 -11.99 4.34 19.24
CA ALA A 142 -12.50 5.37 18.33
C ALA A 142 -11.44 5.82 17.32
N ASP A 143 -10.18 5.97 17.74
CA ASP A 143 -9.06 6.30 16.88
C ASP A 143 -8.80 5.19 15.85
N ARG A 144 -8.84 3.93 16.29
CA ARG A 144 -8.68 2.77 15.38
C ARG A 144 -9.78 2.74 14.33
N VAL A 145 -11.03 2.94 14.72
CA VAL A 145 -12.16 3.05 13.78
C VAL A 145 -11.93 4.19 12.79
N GLN A 146 -11.43 5.33 13.24
CA GLN A 146 -11.12 6.46 12.38
C GLN A 146 -10.05 6.10 11.32
N VAL A 147 -8.94 5.48 11.71
CA VAL A 147 -7.91 5.02 10.77
C VAL A 147 -8.48 3.97 9.82
N LEU A 148 -9.16 2.93 10.34
CA LEU A 148 -9.76 1.88 9.52
C LEU A 148 -10.73 2.45 8.48
N SER A 149 -11.51 3.47 8.85
CA SER A 149 -12.44 4.12 7.93
C SER A 149 -11.77 4.72 6.70
N LEU A 150 -10.48 5.06 6.75
CA LEU A 150 -9.71 5.56 5.60
C LEU A 150 -9.31 4.42 4.64
N PHE A 151 -9.04 3.22 5.14
CA PHE A 151 -8.48 2.14 4.34
C PHE A 151 -9.51 1.08 3.92
N THR A 152 -10.57 0.84 4.69
CA THR A 152 -11.60 -0.15 4.34
C THR A 152 -12.30 0.10 2.99
N PRO A 153 -12.54 1.35 2.54
CA PRO A 153 -13.05 1.59 1.20
C PRO A 153 -12.08 1.22 0.08
N LEU A 154 -10.81 1.04 0.40
CA LEU A 154 -9.74 0.73 -0.54
C LEU A 154 -9.51 -0.77 -0.71
N GLY A 155 -10.11 -1.60 0.15
CA GLY A 155 -10.01 -3.06 0.16
C GLY A 155 -9.90 -3.62 1.58
N ALA A 156 -9.36 -4.83 1.72
CA ALA A 156 -9.17 -5.46 3.02
C ALA A 156 -8.14 -4.68 3.87
N CYS A 157 -8.43 -4.50 5.15
CA CYS A 157 -7.55 -3.79 6.09
C CYS A 157 -7.48 -4.56 7.42
N PRO A 158 -6.83 -5.73 7.46
CA PRO A 158 -6.73 -6.53 8.67
C PRO A 158 -5.78 -5.87 9.70
N GLU A 159 -6.17 -5.90 10.98
CA GLU A 159 -5.26 -5.59 12.08
C GLU A 159 -4.30 -6.76 12.29
N VAL A 160 -3.00 -6.46 12.34
CA VAL A 160 -1.93 -7.46 12.42
C VAL A 160 -0.86 -7.02 13.44
N PRO A 161 -0.07 -7.95 14.00
CA PRO A 161 1.09 -7.61 14.82
C PRO A 161 2.08 -6.73 14.06
N GLU A 162 2.64 -5.71 14.72
CA GLU A 162 3.55 -4.75 14.07
C GLU A 162 4.76 -5.42 13.43
N ASP A 163 5.33 -6.43 14.06
CA ASP A 163 6.51 -7.16 13.60
C ASP A 163 6.29 -8.02 12.34
N THR A 164 5.04 -8.15 11.90
CA THR A 164 4.66 -8.85 10.65
C THR A 164 4.50 -7.92 9.46
N LEU A 165 4.45 -6.60 9.67
CA LEU A 165 4.18 -5.63 8.58
C LEU A 165 5.24 -5.68 7.46
N GLU A 166 6.50 -5.93 7.79
CA GLU A 166 7.58 -6.05 6.81
C GLU A 166 7.40 -7.29 5.90
N ALA A 167 6.83 -8.37 6.42
CA ALA A 167 6.47 -9.54 5.60
C ALA A 167 5.33 -9.19 4.64
N TYR A 168 4.30 -8.48 5.10
CA TYR A 168 3.23 -7.99 4.22
C TYR A 168 3.71 -6.97 3.18
N ALA A 169 4.72 -6.16 3.50
CA ALA A 169 5.34 -5.27 2.51
C ALA A 169 5.89 -6.07 1.31
N ILE A 170 6.49 -7.22 1.55
CA ILE A 170 7.04 -8.09 0.50
C ILE A 170 5.94 -8.88 -0.20
N VAL A 171 5.12 -9.60 0.57
CA VAL A 171 4.16 -10.55 0.00
C VAL A 171 2.98 -9.84 -0.68
N ALA A 172 2.47 -8.75 -0.10
CA ALA A 172 1.27 -8.07 -0.57
C ALA A 172 1.55 -6.74 -1.27
N ALA A 173 2.40 -5.87 -0.69
CA ALA A 173 2.58 -4.54 -1.25
C ALA A 173 3.47 -4.55 -2.51
N MET A 174 4.55 -5.31 -2.50
CA MET A 174 5.44 -5.50 -3.66
C MET A 174 4.96 -6.61 -4.60
N GLY A 175 4.15 -7.54 -4.10
CA GLY A 175 3.67 -8.73 -4.81
C GLY A 175 3.17 -8.49 -6.23
N PRO A 176 2.35 -7.48 -6.52
CA PRO A 176 1.90 -7.20 -7.89
C PRO A 176 3.05 -7.02 -8.89
N THR A 177 4.22 -6.50 -8.46
CA THR A 177 5.38 -6.32 -9.34
C THR A 177 6.00 -7.64 -9.79
N TYR A 178 5.76 -8.73 -9.05
CA TYR A 178 6.27 -10.07 -9.40
C TYR A 178 5.48 -10.69 -10.56
N LEU A 179 4.24 -10.23 -10.77
CA LEU A 179 3.29 -10.79 -11.73
C LEU A 179 3.08 -9.90 -12.96
N TRP A 180 3.00 -8.58 -12.80
CA TRP A 180 2.56 -7.68 -13.88
C TRP A 180 3.36 -7.82 -15.16
N TYR A 181 4.68 -7.92 -15.10
CA TYR A 181 5.50 -8.06 -16.30
C TYR A 181 5.23 -9.39 -17.03
N GLN A 182 4.96 -10.47 -16.28
CA GLN A 182 4.61 -11.78 -16.85
C GLN A 182 3.24 -11.73 -17.51
N LEU A 183 2.26 -11.07 -16.87
CA LEU A 183 0.90 -10.95 -17.41
C LEU A 183 0.88 -10.10 -18.67
N TYR A 184 1.63 -9.01 -18.73
CA TYR A 184 1.77 -8.22 -19.96
C TYR A 184 2.45 -9.02 -21.07
N GLN A 185 3.48 -9.80 -20.75
CA GLN A 185 4.11 -10.69 -21.73
C GLN A 185 3.15 -11.74 -22.29
N LEU A 186 2.28 -12.34 -21.44
CA LEU A 186 1.27 -13.27 -21.92
C LEU A 186 0.24 -12.59 -22.82
N ILE A 187 -0.15 -11.35 -22.54
CA ILE A 187 -1.03 -10.57 -23.42
C ILE A 187 -0.38 -10.33 -24.77
N ASP A 188 0.90 -9.94 -24.78
CA ASP A 188 1.64 -9.68 -26.02
C ASP A 188 1.78 -10.95 -26.86
N LEU A 189 2.14 -12.09 -26.27
CA LEU A 189 2.17 -13.39 -26.93
C LEU A 189 0.77 -13.78 -27.46
N GLY A 190 -0.29 -13.53 -26.70
CA GLY A 190 -1.67 -13.78 -27.18
C GLY A 190 -1.96 -12.98 -28.46
N CYS A 191 -1.47 -11.75 -28.56
CA CYS A 191 -1.59 -10.95 -29.79
C CYS A 191 -0.78 -11.54 -30.95
N GLU A 192 0.43 -12.01 -30.70
CA GLU A 192 1.27 -12.69 -31.70
C GLU A 192 0.61 -13.98 -32.22
N PHE A 193 -0.17 -14.67 -31.37
CA PHE A 193 -0.93 -15.88 -31.71
C PHE A 193 -2.26 -15.59 -32.38
N GLY A 194 -2.60 -14.32 -32.67
CA GLY A 194 -3.77 -13.90 -33.43
C GLY A 194 -4.97 -13.44 -32.62
N LEU A 195 -4.85 -13.29 -31.28
CA LEU A 195 -5.90 -12.68 -30.49
C LEU A 195 -5.86 -11.15 -30.62
N THR A 196 -7.01 -10.48 -30.44
CA THR A 196 -6.98 -9.03 -30.23
C THR A 196 -6.40 -8.71 -28.84
N ARG A 197 -5.82 -7.53 -28.66
CA ARG A 197 -5.32 -7.12 -27.33
C ARG A 197 -6.41 -7.13 -26.25
N GLU A 198 -7.63 -6.77 -26.60
CA GLU A 198 -8.78 -6.83 -25.70
C GLU A 198 -9.05 -8.27 -25.26
N THR A 199 -9.19 -9.19 -26.21
CA THR A 199 -9.46 -10.61 -25.93
C THR A 199 -8.31 -11.25 -25.14
N ALA A 200 -7.06 -10.98 -25.52
CA ALA A 200 -5.90 -11.47 -24.78
C ALA A 200 -5.88 -10.95 -23.33
N THR A 201 -6.18 -9.65 -23.12
CA THR A 201 -6.26 -9.06 -21.79
C THR A 201 -7.35 -9.70 -20.94
N GLN A 202 -8.55 -9.89 -21.51
CA GLN A 202 -9.66 -10.56 -20.83
C GLN A 202 -9.32 -12.01 -20.45
N ALA A 203 -8.71 -12.76 -21.36
CA ALA A 203 -8.31 -14.14 -21.13
C ALA A 203 -7.27 -14.26 -20.02
N VAL A 204 -6.22 -13.43 -20.05
CA VAL A 204 -5.18 -13.42 -19.01
C VAL A 204 -5.76 -13.03 -17.66
N ALA A 205 -6.60 -11.99 -17.59
CA ALA A 205 -7.24 -11.57 -16.34
C ALA A 205 -8.15 -12.67 -15.77
N ALA A 206 -8.97 -13.32 -16.60
CA ALA A 206 -9.83 -14.42 -16.20
C ALA A 206 -9.02 -15.62 -15.70
N MET A 207 -7.96 -15.98 -16.41
CA MET A 207 -7.05 -17.07 -16.02
C MET A 207 -6.43 -16.82 -14.65
N VAL A 208 -5.88 -15.63 -14.39
CA VAL A 208 -5.23 -15.31 -13.10
C VAL A 208 -6.25 -15.34 -11.96
N ASN A 209 -7.41 -14.71 -12.15
CA ASN A 209 -8.46 -14.72 -11.13
C ASN A 209 -8.94 -16.15 -10.84
N GLY A 210 -9.17 -16.96 -11.87
CA GLY A 210 -9.57 -18.35 -11.74
C GLY A 210 -8.50 -19.21 -11.07
N ALA A 211 -7.22 -19.02 -11.39
CA ALA A 211 -6.12 -19.74 -10.75
C ALA A 211 -6.04 -19.46 -9.23
N VAL A 212 -6.19 -18.20 -8.84
CA VAL A 212 -6.21 -17.80 -7.41
C VAL A 212 -7.44 -18.38 -6.71
N GLU A 213 -8.62 -18.32 -7.34
CA GLU A 213 -9.85 -18.87 -6.78
C GLU A 213 -9.77 -20.40 -6.65
N THR A 214 -9.22 -21.09 -7.65
CA THR A 214 -8.98 -22.54 -7.57
C THR A 214 -8.07 -22.90 -6.40
N MET A 215 -6.96 -22.17 -6.25
CA MET A 215 -6.00 -22.40 -5.15
C MET A 215 -6.64 -22.20 -3.77
N THR A 216 -7.59 -21.28 -3.63
CA THR A 216 -8.14 -20.88 -2.32
C THR A 216 -9.48 -21.51 -1.98
N ALA A 217 -10.26 -21.93 -2.97
CA ALA A 217 -11.66 -22.36 -2.78
C ALA A 217 -11.98 -23.80 -3.22
N ALA A 218 -11.10 -24.48 -3.98
CA ALA A 218 -11.38 -25.83 -4.47
C ALA A 218 -11.24 -26.93 -3.39
N GLY A 219 -10.73 -26.61 -2.20
CA GLY A 219 -10.52 -27.60 -1.13
C GLY A 219 -9.40 -28.60 -1.40
N LEU A 220 -8.55 -28.35 -2.39
CA LEU A 220 -7.44 -29.20 -2.77
C LEU A 220 -6.16 -28.77 -2.03
N GLN A 221 -5.28 -29.73 -1.75
CA GLN A 221 -3.93 -29.43 -1.32
C GLN A 221 -3.08 -28.91 -2.48
N PRO A 222 -1.95 -28.22 -2.25
CA PRO A 222 -1.14 -27.63 -3.31
C PRO A 222 -0.78 -28.59 -4.43
N ASP A 223 -0.38 -29.81 -4.11
CA ASP A 223 -0.05 -30.83 -5.11
C ASP A 223 -1.26 -31.19 -5.98
N GLY A 224 -2.45 -31.28 -5.37
CA GLY A 224 -3.70 -31.53 -6.11
C GLY A 224 -4.07 -30.38 -7.05
N VAL A 225 -3.84 -29.11 -6.64
CA VAL A 225 -4.04 -27.95 -7.52
C VAL A 225 -3.05 -27.99 -8.68
N MET A 226 -1.78 -28.29 -8.40
CA MET A 226 -0.73 -28.35 -9.43
C MET A 226 -0.93 -29.50 -10.43
N ASP A 227 -1.68 -30.55 -10.05
CA ASP A 227 -1.98 -31.71 -10.91
C ASP A 227 -3.21 -31.51 -11.82
N LEU A 228 -4.02 -30.47 -11.60
CA LEU A 228 -5.21 -30.19 -12.44
C LEU A 228 -4.86 -29.98 -13.91
N ILE A 229 -3.65 -29.50 -14.22
CA ILE A 229 -3.19 -29.27 -15.60
C ILE A 229 -1.93 -30.13 -15.85
N PRO A 230 -2.05 -31.18 -16.67
CA PRO A 230 -0.92 -32.11 -16.89
C PRO A 230 0.19 -31.52 -17.76
N VAL A 231 -0.11 -30.54 -18.61
CA VAL A 231 0.88 -29.91 -19.50
C VAL A 231 1.43 -28.65 -18.86
N LYS A 232 2.72 -28.67 -18.51
CA LYS A 232 3.43 -27.60 -17.79
C LYS A 232 4.59 -27.03 -18.64
N PRO A 233 4.34 -26.14 -19.60
CA PRO A 233 5.36 -25.69 -20.57
C PRO A 233 6.57 -25.00 -19.91
N LEU A 234 6.40 -24.39 -18.74
CA LEU A 234 7.44 -23.65 -18.04
C LEU A 234 8.00 -24.41 -16.82
N ALA A 235 7.70 -25.70 -16.63
CA ALA A 235 8.13 -26.48 -15.48
C ALA A 235 9.66 -26.46 -15.26
N SER A 236 10.44 -26.41 -16.34
CA SER A 236 11.92 -26.30 -16.23
C SER A 236 12.41 -25.02 -15.59
N LEU A 237 11.59 -23.97 -15.52
CA LEU A 237 11.93 -22.69 -14.88
C LEU A 237 11.53 -22.61 -13.41
N GLU A 238 10.62 -23.49 -12.94
CA GLU A 238 10.12 -23.45 -11.57
C GLU A 238 11.21 -23.46 -10.50
N PRO A 239 12.27 -24.32 -10.59
CA PRO A 239 13.34 -24.33 -9.60
C PRO A 239 14.08 -23.00 -9.50
N SER A 240 14.43 -22.39 -10.64
CA SER A 240 15.16 -21.11 -10.67
C SER A 240 14.32 -19.94 -10.17
N VAL A 241 13.04 -19.91 -10.50
CA VAL A 241 12.11 -18.90 -9.99
C VAL A 241 11.93 -19.05 -8.47
N THR A 242 11.72 -20.27 -7.98
CA THR A 242 11.58 -20.55 -6.55
C THR A 242 12.83 -20.14 -5.77
N GLU A 243 14.02 -20.46 -6.28
CA GLU A 243 15.29 -20.04 -5.70
C GLU A 243 15.44 -18.53 -5.66
N ALA A 244 15.07 -17.84 -6.75
CA ALA A 244 15.09 -16.37 -6.81
C ALA A 244 14.17 -15.74 -5.77
N TYR A 245 12.94 -16.25 -5.63
CA TYR A 245 12.04 -15.82 -4.57
C TYR A 245 12.65 -16.05 -3.17
N GLY A 246 13.12 -17.26 -2.89
CA GLY A 246 13.71 -17.61 -1.60
C GLY A 246 14.93 -16.74 -1.24
N THR A 247 15.80 -16.47 -2.22
CA THR A 247 17.04 -15.72 -1.97
C THR A 247 16.80 -14.21 -1.91
N LEU A 248 16.17 -13.64 -2.95
CA LEU A 248 16.06 -12.19 -3.09
C LEU A 248 15.06 -11.58 -2.10
N LEU A 249 13.90 -12.23 -1.93
CA LEU A 249 12.87 -11.71 -1.03
C LEU A 249 13.24 -11.94 0.44
N ALA A 250 13.90 -13.04 0.79
CA ALA A 250 14.43 -13.25 2.13
C ALA A 250 15.50 -12.21 2.50
N ALA A 251 16.43 -11.93 1.57
CA ALA A 251 17.44 -10.88 1.77
C ALA A 251 16.80 -9.49 1.94
N LEU A 252 15.76 -9.19 1.16
CA LEU A 252 15.01 -7.94 1.29
C LEU A 252 14.28 -7.85 2.64
N HIS A 253 13.64 -8.94 3.08
CA HIS A 253 12.98 -9.00 4.39
C HIS A 253 13.96 -8.71 5.53
N GLY A 254 15.15 -9.32 5.51
CA GLY A 254 16.19 -9.02 6.48
C GLY A 254 16.59 -7.54 6.52
N LYS A 255 16.70 -6.88 5.34
CA LYS A 255 16.99 -5.44 5.25
C LYS A 255 15.84 -4.54 5.74
N LEU A 256 14.60 -4.98 5.65
CA LEU A 256 13.46 -4.23 6.15
C LEU A 256 13.32 -4.32 7.67
N LYS A 257 13.76 -5.43 8.28
CA LYS A 257 13.75 -5.62 9.74
C LYS A 257 14.93 -4.98 10.48
N SER A 258 16.03 -4.71 9.81
CA SER A 258 17.20 -3.98 10.36
C SER A 258 16.98 -2.45 10.33
#